data_e6c085e4f23647acf644ef4ffa55900a
#
_entry.id   e6c085e4f23647acf644ef4ffa55900a
#
_cell.length_a   1.000
_cell.length_b   1.000
_cell.length_c   1.000
_cell.angle_alpha   90.00
_cell.angle_beta   90.00
_cell.angle_gamma   90.00
#
_symmetry.space_group_name_H-M   'P 1'
#
loop_
_entity.id
_entity.type
_entity.pdbx_description
1 polymer ?
#
loop_
_entity_poly.entity_id
_entity_poly.type
_entity_poly.pdbx_seq_one_letter_code
_entity_poly.pdbx_strand_id
1 'polypeptide(L)'
;MSLLEHGVLLITGGTGSFGHAVLDRFLTTDIREIRILSRDEKKQDDMRHAYQELYPQHAEKIKFYIGDVRDYGSIAPAFRGVDYVFHAAALKQVPSCEFYPMEAVKTNVAGSDNVISACVENHVKKAIFLSTDKAAYPINAMGMTKAVMEKNVIARSRQMLPGDPVLCLTRYGNVMASRGSVIPLFCDQIDEGKPLTITNPNMTRFMMTLSDAVDLVLYAFAHGEQGDLFVQKAPAATIETLAQAVLELKHSDLGTTVIGTRHGEKLFEVLVTAEEMMRAEDMPGFFRIPADNRDLNYDNYFSKGNPEFGKIEQYTSHNTHRLNVEEMKQLLLKLKLFGGTC
;
A
#
# COMPACT_ATOMS: atom_id res chain seq x y z
N MET A 1 16.18 -12.45 16.54
CA MET A 1 16.84 -12.16 15.25
C MET A 1 16.21 -10.92 14.68
N SER A 2 17.02 -9.94 14.31
CA SER A 2 16.52 -8.76 13.62
C SER A 2 16.01 -9.17 12.22
N LEU A 3 14.92 -8.60 11.77
CA LEU A 3 14.20 -9.00 10.56
C LEU A 3 15.07 -8.64 9.36
N LEU A 4 15.87 -8.33 8.89
CA LEU A 4 16.73 -8.05 7.73
C LEU A 4 18.20 -7.85 8.14
N GLU A 5 18.62 -8.62 9.15
CA GLU A 5 19.92 -8.49 9.80
C GLU A 5 21.08 -8.47 8.78
N HIS A 6 21.90 -7.41 8.86
CA HIS A 6 23.03 -7.14 7.97
C HIS A 6 22.72 -7.14 6.46
N GLY A 7 21.43 -7.10 6.08
CA GLY A 7 20.96 -7.11 4.69
C GLY A 7 21.02 -5.73 4.02
N VAL A 8 20.85 -5.74 2.71
CA VAL A 8 20.62 -4.56 1.87
C VAL A 8 19.16 -4.52 1.45
N LEU A 9 18.44 -3.46 1.82
CA LEU A 9 17.05 -3.23 1.43
C LEU A 9 16.99 -2.17 0.33
N LEU A 10 16.35 -2.50 -0.79
CA LEU A 10 16.00 -1.54 -1.83
C LEU A 10 14.53 -1.13 -1.72
N ILE A 11 14.26 0.17 -1.72
CA ILE A 11 12.90 0.74 -1.69
C ILE A 11 12.69 1.50 -3.00
N THR A 12 11.85 0.96 -3.90
CA THR A 12 11.43 1.70 -5.10
C THR A 12 10.30 2.64 -4.75
N GLY A 13 10.28 3.83 -5.35
CA GLY A 13 9.36 4.89 -4.92
C GLY A 13 9.68 5.39 -3.51
N GLY A 14 10.92 5.23 -3.06
CA GLY A 14 11.38 5.46 -1.69
C GLY A 14 11.19 6.88 -1.18
N THR A 15 11.07 7.88 -2.05
CA THR A 15 10.76 9.29 -1.69
C THR A 15 9.26 9.56 -1.44
N GLY A 16 8.42 8.52 -1.51
CA GLY A 16 6.99 8.60 -1.14
C GLY A 16 6.76 8.36 0.36
N SER A 17 5.55 8.62 0.85
CA SER A 17 5.20 8.46 2.28
C SER A 17 5.51 7.05 2.81
N PHE A 18 5.18 5.99 2.02
CA PHE A 18 5.52 4.62 2.38
C PHE A 18 7.02 4.36 2.40
N GLY A 19 7.74 4.90 1.41
CA GLY A 19 9.19 4.77 1.36
C GLY A 19 9.86 5.37 2.60
N HIS A 20 9.43 6.57 3.02
CA HIS A 20 9.90 7.18 4.27
C HIS A 20 9.57 6.31 5.48
N ALA A 21 8.33 5.84 5.62
CA ALA A 21 7.94 5.06 6.79
C ALA A 21 8.67 3.71 6.90
N VAL A 22 8.93 3.05 5.77
CA VAL A 22 9.75 1.82 5.75
C VAL A 22 11.21 2.14 6.05
N LEU A 23 11.77 3.22 5.48
CA LEU A 23 13.11 3.67 5.82
C LEU A 23 13.25 3.96 7.31
N ASP A 24 12.35 4.74 7.90
CA ASP A 24 12.37 5.10 9.33
C ASP A 24 12.36 3.85 10.22
N ARG A 25 11.56 2.83 9.85
CA ARG A 25 11.44 1.59 10.60
C ARG A 25 12.73 0.76 10.61
N PHE A 26 13.50 0.78 9.52
CA PHE A 26 14.71 -0.03 9.40
C PHE A 26 16.00 0.72 9.68
N LEU A 27 16.03 2.05 9.58
CA LEU A 27 17.26 2.85 9.62
C LEU A 27 18.07 2.66 10.91
N THR A 28 17.38 2.54 12.06
CA THR A 28 18.00 2.38 13.37
C THR A 28 18.27 0.92 13.75
N THR A 29 17.93 -0.03 12.88
CA THR A 29 18.22 -1.46 13.09
C THR A 29 19.64 -1.81 12.65
N ASP A 30 20.00 -3.07 12.73
CA ASP A 30 21.29 -3.63 12.26
C ASP A 30 21.35 -3.86 10.74
N ILE A 31 20.41 -3.29 9.99
CA ILE A 31 20.47 -3.29 8.52
C ILE A 31 21.78 -2.64 8.03
N ARG A 32 22.41 -3.23 7.02
CA ARG A 32 23.68 -2.75 6.49
C ARG A 32 23.51 -1.51 5.61
N GLU A 33 22.54 -1.54 4.72
CA GLU A 33 22.32 -0.49 3.71
C GLU A 33 20.84 -0.41 3.30
N ILE A 34 20.34 0.80 3.08
CA ILE A 34 19.01 1.05 2.53
C ILE A 34 19.15 1.88 1.26
N ARG A 35 18.67 1.37 0.13
CA ARG A 35 18.70 2.03 -1.17
C ARG A 35 17.36 2.66 -1.48
N ILE A 36 17.36 3.95 -1.77
CA ILE A 36 16.19 4.73 -2.17
C ILE A 36 16.25 4.91 -3.67
N LEU A 37 15.35 4.24 -4.40
CA LEU A 37 15.23 4.35 -5.85
C LEU A 37 14.00 5.18 -6.21
N SER A 38 14.19 6.29 -6.90
CA SER A 38 13.10 7.12 -7.43
C SER A 38 13.57 7.96 -8.63
N ARG A 39 12.62 8.53 -9.37
CA ARG A 39 12.90 9.41 -10.51
C ARG A 39 13.16 10.86 -10.10
N ASP A 40 12.69 11.24 -8.91
CA ASP A 40 12.63 12.63 -8.46
C ASP A 40 13.91 12.99 -7.70
N GLU A 41 14.86 13.60 -8.39
CA GLU A 41 16.12 14.07 -7.84
C GLU A 41 15.93 15.06 -6.69
N LYS A 42 14.99 16.00 -6.84
CA LYS A 42 14.76 17.02 -5.80
C LYS A 42 14.29 16.40 -4.51
N LYS A 43 13.34 15.45 -4.56
CA LYS A 43 12.90 14.74 -3.36
C LYS A 43 13.97 13.87 -2.75
N GLN A 44 14.88 13.29 -3.54
CA GLN A 44 16.02 12.56 -3.01
C GLN A 44 17.00 13.49 -2.29
N ASP A 45 17.23 14.67 -2.84
CA ASP A 45 18.10 15.67 -2.23
C ASP A 45 17.52 16.19 -0.90
N ASP A 46 16.23 16.56 -0.89
CA ASP A 46 15.52 16.95 0.33
C ASP A 46 15.58 15.86 1.40
N MET A 47 15.34 14.62 0.99
CA MET A 47 15.41 13.46 1.87
C MET A 47 16.82 13.25 2.44
N ARG A 48 17.87 13.39 1.61
CA ARG A 48 19.25 13.27 2.06
C ARG A 48 19.59 14.27 3.16
N HIS A 49 19.27 15.55 2.95
CA HIS A 49 19.52 16.60 3.93
C HIS A 49 18.72 16.37 5.22
N ALA A 50 17.43 16.05 5.11
CA ALA A 50 16.61 15.80 6.28
C ALA A 50 17.12 14.62 7.13
N TYR A 51 17.52 13.52 6.49
CA TYR A 51 18.02 12.35 7.25
C TYR A 51 19.44 12.55 7.79
N GLN A 52 20.29 13.35 7.16
CA GLN A 52 21.57 13.76 7.72
C GLN A 52 21.42 14.58 9.01
N GLU A 53 20.39 15.43 9.06
CA GLU A 53 20.07 16.22 10.25
C GLU A 53 19.42 15.38 11.35
N LEU A 54 18.39 14.59 11.00
CA LEU A 54 17.59 13.81 11.98
C LEU A 54 18.35 12.58 12.52
N TYR A 55 19.16 11.93 11.69
CA TYR A 55 19.82 10.66 12.00
C TYR A 55 21.32 10.66 11.59
N PRO A 56 22.14 11.59 12.08
CA PRO A 56 23.53 11.76 11.63
C PRO A 56 24.38 10.49 11.77
N GLN A 57 24.08 9.64 12.76
CA GLN A 57 24.80 8.39 13.00
C GLN A 57 24.39 7.24 12.06
N HIS A 58 23.27 7.37 11.36
CA HIS A 58 22.72 6.31 10.50
C HIS A 58 22.60 6.74 9.03
N ALA A 59 22.72 8.03 8.74
CA ALA A 59 22.50 8.58 7.39
C ALA A 59 23.42 7.94 6.33
N GLU A 60 24.61 7.50 6.71
CA GLU A 60 25.55 6.82 5.81
C GLU A 60 25.03 5.49 5.26
N LYS A 61 24.08 4.84 5.96
CA LYS A 61 23.44 3.61 5.49
C LYS A 61 22.52 3.86 4.30
N ILE A 62 22.07 5.11 4.09
CA ILE A 62 21.12 5.46 3.02
C ILE A 62 21.89 5.75 1.74
N LYS A 63 21.55 5.04 0.65
CA LYS A 63 22.09 5.27 -0.69
C LYS A 63 20.98 5.66 -1.63
N PHE A 64 21.21 6.69 -2.43
CA PHE A 64 20.22 7.24 -3.35
C PHE A 64 20.55 6.85 -4.79
N TYR A 65 19.54 6.34 -5.50
CA TYR A 65 19.63 5.93 -6.89
C TYR A 65 18.55 6.65 -7.70
N ILE A 66 18.94 7.36 -8.75
CA ILE A 66 17.99 7.91 -9.71
C ILE A 66 17.70 6.84 -10.75
N GLY A 67 16.41 6.51 -10.93
CA GLY A 67 15.99 5.50 -11.90
C GLY A 67 14.49 5.44 -12.05
N ASP A 68 14.04 4.95 -13.20
CA ASP A 68 12.64 4.78 -13.56
C ASP A 68 12.30 3.29 -13.70
N VAL A 69 11.37 2.78 -12.92
CA VAL A 69 10.95 1.36 -12.96
C VAL A 69 10.41 0.95 -14.34
N ARG A 70 9.98 1.89 -15.17
CA ARG A 70 9.53 1.64 -16.55
C ARG A 70 10.66 1.25 -17.48
N ASP A 71 11.90 1.54 -17.12
CA ASP A 71 13.11 1.23 -17.88
C ASP A 71 14.00 0.29 -17.04
N TYR A 72 14.10 -0.95 -17.49
CA TYR A 72 14.91 -1.98 -16.82
C TYR A 72 16.39 -1.55 -16.70
N GLY A 73 16.97 -1.01 -17.75
CA GLY A 73 18.37 -0.55 -17.76
C GLY A 73 18.66 0.54 -16.74
N SER A 74 17.67 1.41 -16.50
CA SER A 74 17.75 2.48 -15.49
C SER A 74 17.78 1.98 -14.07
N ILE A 75 17.13 0.85 -13.76
CA ILE A 75 17.02 0.31 -12.38
C ILE A 75 18.02 -0.79 -12.06
N ALA A 76 18.45 -1.59 -13.04
CA ALA A 76 19.29 -2.77 -12.83
C ALA A 76 20.57 -2.51 -11.99
N PRO A 77 21.28 -1.37 -12.14
CA PRO A 77 22.44 -1.10 -11.29
C PRO A 77 22.14 -1.01 -9.80
N ALA A 78 20.93 -0.54 -9.43
CA ALA A 78 20.53 -0.38 -8.04
C ALA A 78 20.25 -1.73 -7.34
N PHE A 79 20.02 -2.81 -8.10
CA PHE A 79 19.70 -4.15 -7.58
C PHE A 79 20.92 -5.00 -7.24
N ARG A 80 22.11 -4.63 -7.69
CA ARG A 80 23.34 -5.42 -7.44
C ARG A 80 23.61 -5.59 -5.96
N GLY A 81 23.61 -6.84 -5.47
CA GLY A 81 23.87 -7.16 -4.07
C GLY A 81 22.76 -6.76 -3.09
N VAL A 82 21.54 -6.57 -3.59
CA VAL A 82 20.33 -6.35 -2.79
C VAL A 82 19.81 -7.67 -2.25
N ASP A 83 19.49 -7.71 -0.96
CA ASP A 83 18.90 -8.88 -0.31
C ASP A 83 17.36 -8.83 -0.30
N TYR A 84 16.80 -7.62 -0.12
CA TYR A 84 15.37 -7.41 0.07
C TYR A 84 14.87 -6.22 -0.74
N VAL A 85 13.66 -6.34 -1.29
CA VAL A 85 13.04 -5.27 -2.08
C VAL A 85 11.65 -4.94 -1.53
N PHE A 86 11.40 -3.66 -1.29
CA PHE A 86 10.06 -3.13 -1.10
C PHE A 86 9.66 -2.29 -2.31
N HIS A 87 8.73 -2.79 -3.11
CA HIS A 87 8.28 -2.12 -4.32
C HIS A 87 7.04 -1.26 -4.07
N ALA A 88 7.25 0.06 -3.88
CA ALA A 88 6.20 1.04 -3.66
C ALA A 88 6.06 2.08 -4.81
N ALA A 89 6.88 1.97 -5.86
CA ALA A 89 6.77 2.85 -7.02
C ALA A 89 5.47 2.57 -7.79
N ALA A 90 4.61 3.58 -7.91
CA ALA A 90 3.34 3.46 -8.63
C ALA A 90 2.78 4.83 -9.02
N LEU A 91 1.92 4.86 -10.04
CA LEU A 91 0.93 5.91 -10.22
C LEU A 91 -0.31 5.54 -9.40
N LYS A 92 -0.72 6.41 -8.46
CA LYS A 92 -1.79 6.13 -7.49
C LYS A 92 -2.98 7.09 -7.53
N GLN A 93 -2.86 8.21 -8.26
CA GLN A 93 -3.93 9.20 -8.35
C GLN A 93 -4.96 8.74 -9.38
N VAL A 94 -6.20 8.50 -8.94
CA VAL A 94 -7.27 8.01 -9.82
C VAL A 94 -7.48 8.92 -11.02
N PRO A 95 -7.66 10.25 -10.88
CA PRO A 95 -7.86 11.12 -12.04
C PRO A 95 -6.72 11.05 -13.05
N SER A 96 -5.47 11.08 -12.57
CA SER A 96 -4.31 11.00 -13.47
C SER A 96 -4.24 9.67 -14.23
N CYS A 97 -4.60 8.57 -13.59
CA CYS A 97 -4.63 7.26 -14.24
C CYS A 97 -5.78 7.14 -15.25
N GLU A 98 -6.93 7.76 -14.99
CA GLU A 98 -8.04 7.82 -15.95
C GLU A 98 -7.67 8.59 -17.22
N PHE A 99 -7.00 9.73 -17.07
CA PHE A 99 -6.56 10.54 -18.21
C PHE A 99 -5.34 9.95 -18.97
N TYR A 100 -4.48 9.22 -18.26
CA TYR A 100 -3.24 8.65 -18.80
C TYR A 100 -3.12 7.15 -18.47
N PRO A 101 -4.07 6.30 -18.88
CA PRO A 101 -4.11 4.89 -18.46
C PRO A 101 -2.86 4.11 -18.89
N MET A 102 -2.28 4.42 -20.04
CA MET A 102 -1.05 3.75 -20.51
C MET A 102 0.17 4.09 -19.66
N GLU A 103 0.24 5.30 -19.07
CA GLU A 103 1.31 5.63 -18.12
C GLU A 103 1.14 4.85 -16.80
N ALA A 104 -0.12 4.60 -16.38
CA ALA A 104 -0.41 3.72 -15.27
C ALA A 104 -0.02 2.26 -15.59
N VAL A 105 -0.32 1.75 -16.78
CA VAL A 105 0.12 0.41 -17.24
C VAL A 105 1.63 0.31 -17.24
N LYS A 106 2.34 1.26 -17.86
CA LYS A 106 3.80 1.25 -17.92
C LYS A 106 4.44 1.26 -16.52
N THR A 107 3.88 2.03 -15.59
CA THR A 107 4.44 2.16 -14.23
C THR A 107 4.03 1.00 -13.34
N ASN A 108 2.72 0.74 -13.23
CA ASN A 108 2.19 -0.19 -12.25
C ASN A 108 2.31 -1.65 -12.69
N VAL A 109 2.26 -1.92 -13.99
CA VAL A 109 2.33 -3.30 -14.53
C VAL A 109 3.73 -3.59 -15.06
N ALA A 110 4.15 -2.93 -16.14
CA ALA A 110 5.46 -3.19 -16.74
C ALA A 110 6.62 -2.85 -15.79
N GLY A 111 6.51 -1.74 -15.03
CA GLY A 111 7.50 -1.36 -14.04
C GLY A 111 7.64 -2.39 -12.92
N SER A 112 6.53 -2.99 -12.46
CA SER A 112 6.59 -4.08 -11.48
C SER A 112 7.21 -5.35 -12.07
N ASP A 113 6.95 -5.66 -13.34
CA ASP A 113 7.59 -6.81 -14.01
C ASP A 113 9.10 -6.61 -14.18
N ASN A 114 9.54 -5.41 -14.53
CA ASN A 114 10.97 -5.04 -14.54
C ASN A 114 11.62 -5.24 -13.16
N VAL A 115 10.93 -4.85 -12.08
CA VAL A 115 11.41 -5.07 -10.71
C VAL A 115 11.52 -6.55 -10.38
N ILE A 116 10.54 -7.38 -10.76
CA ILE A 116 10.61 -8.83 -10.59
C ILE A 116 11.83 -9.40 -11.33
N SER A 117 12.01 -9.03 -12.60
CA SER A 117 13.14 -9.48 -13.40
C SER A 117 14.49 -9.09 -12.78
N ALA A 118 14.60 -7.86 -12.29
CA ALA A 118 15.80 -7.38 -11.58
C ALA A 118 16.04 -8.16 -10.27
N CYS A 119 14.97 -8.54 -9.54
CA CYS A 119 15.08 -9.38 -8.36
C CYS A 119 15.63 -10.77 -8.69
N VAL A 120 15.12 -11.41 -9.75
CA VAL A 120 15.56 -12.73 -10.18
C VAL A 120 17.03 -12.69 -10.62
N GLU A 121 17.41 -11.76 -11.49
CA GLU A 121 18.77 -11.65 -12.01
C GLU A 121 19.83 -11.34 -10.94
N ASN A 122 19.43 -10.67 -9.86
CA ASN A 122 20.34 -10.31 -8.76
C ASN A 122 20.20 -11.18 -7.51
N HIS A 123 19.47 -12.29 -7.60
CA HIS A 123 19.28 -13.26 -6.50
C HIS A 123 18.78 -12.62 -5.22
N VAL A 124 17.84 -11.68 -5.33
CA VAL A 124 17.16 -11.08 -4.18
C VAL A 124 16.45 -12.18 -3.38
N LYS A 125 16.54 -12.14 -2.06
CA LYS A 125 15.94 -13.17 -1.19
C LYS A 125 14.42 -13.06 -1.15
N LYS A 126 13.90 -11.81 -0.99
CA LYS A 126 12.46 -11.57 -0.89
C LYS A 126 12.10 -10.18 -1.40
N ALA A 127 10.99 -10.09 -2.13
CA ALA A 127 10.43 -8.84 -2.62
C ALA A 127 8.95 -8.70 -2.23
N ILE A 128 8.59 -7.55 -1.64
CA ILE A 128 7.22 -7.21 -1.25
C ILE A 128 6.68 -6.15 -2.18
N PHE A 129 5.55 -6.43 -2.83
CA PHE A 129 4.88 -5.54 -3.78
C PHE A 129 3.67 -4.88 -3.12
N LEU A 130 3.68 -3.55 -3.11
CA LEU A 130 2.62 -2.76 -2.50
C LEU A 130 1.38 -2.70 -3.38
N SER A 131 0.22 -3.16 -2.88
CA SER A 131 -1.06 -3.06 -3.55
C SER A 131 -2.05 -2.15 -2.79
N THR A 132 -3.34 -2.25 -3.07
CA THR A 132 -4.39 -1.35 -2.59
C THR A 132 -5.75 -2.05 -2.61
N ASP A 133 -6.70 -1.60 -1.76
CA ASP A 133 -8.12 -1.95 -1.80
C ASP A 133 -8.76 -1.77 -3.20
N LYS A 134 -8.26 -0.81 -3.97
CA LYS A 134 -8.78 -0.52 -5.31
C LYS A 134 -8.44 -1.59 -6.36
N ALA A 135 -7.54 -2.54 -6.04
CA ALA A 135 -7.28 -3.72 -6.84
C ALA A 135 -8.36 -4.80 -6.69
N ALA A 136 -9.09 -4.79 -5.55
CA ALA A 136 -10.23 -5.69 -5.34
C ALA A 136 -11.49 -5.11 -6.02
N TYR A 137 -12.05 -5.85 -6.98
CA TYR A 137 -13.15 -5.39 -7.85
C TYR A 137 -12.92 -3.97 -8.42
N PRO A 138 -11.90 -3.79 -9.27
CA PRO A 138 -11.48 -2.47 -9.73
C PRO A 138 -12.52 -1.83 -10.64
N ILE A 139 -12.80 -0.53 -10.43
CA ILE A 139 -13.71 0.28 -11.25
C ILE A 139 -13.03 1.45 -11.96
N ASN A 140 -11.73 1.63 -11.75
CA ASN A 140 -10.95 2.71 -12.37
C ASN A 140 -9.58 2.21 -12.84
N ALA A 141 -8.94 2.94 -13.74
CA ALA A 141 -7.68 2.56 -14.38
C ALA A 141 -6.55 2.29 -13.36
N MET A 142 -6.50 3.06 -12.26
CA MET A 142 -5.50 2.84 -11.21
C MET A 142 -5.71 1.48 -10.56
N GLY A 143 -6.95 1.16 -10.13
CA GLY A 143 -7.30 -0.13 -9.54
C GLY A 143 -7.08 -1.29 -10.51
N MET A 144 -7.48 -1.13 -11.79
CA MET A 144 -7.28 -2.14 -12.84
C MET A 144 -5.80 -2.47 -13.04
N THR A 145 -4.94 -1.45 -13.12
CA THR A 145 -3.49 -1.68 -13.28
C THR A 145 -2.87 -2.32 -12.05
N LYS A 146 -3.34 -2.00 -10.84
CA LYS A 146 -2.90 -2.67 -9.62
C LYS A 146 -3.38 -4.11 -9.53
N ALA A 147 -4.62 -4.40 -9.96
CA ALA A 147 -5.12 -5.77 -10.03
C ALA A 147 -4.31 -6.63 -11.04
N VAL A 148 -3.97 -6.07 -12.20
CA VAL A 148 -3.09 -6.75 -13.17
C VAL A 148 -1.69 -6.97 -12.58
N MET A 149 -1.14 -5.98 -11.86
CA MET A 149 0.13 -6.13 -11.15
C MET A 149 0.09 -7.30 -10.16
N GLU A 150 -0.96 -7.40 -9.31
CA GLU A 150 -1.11 -8.53 -8.37
C GLU A 150 -1.13 -9.88 -9.10
N LYS A 151 -1.90 -9.98 -10.19
CA LYS A 151 -1.96 -11.20 -11.00
C LYS A 151 -0.59 -11.53 -11.63
N ASN A 152 0.15 -10.52 -12.07
CA ASN A 152 1.50 -10.72 -12.62
C ASN A 152 2.48 -11.23 -11.55
N VAL A 153 2.50 -10.63 -10.36
CA VAL A 153 3.35 -11.08 -9.25
C VAL A 153 3.04 -12.56 -8.90
N ILE A 154 1.76 -12.92 -8.80
CA ILE A 154 1.33 -14.31 -8.54
C ILE A 154 1.70 -15.25 -9.70
N ALA A 155 1.56 -14.82 -10.95
CA ALA A 155 1.95 -15.62 -12.10
C ALA A 155 3.46 -15.87 -12.14
N ARG A 156 4.25 -14.83 -11.90
CA ARG A 156 5.71 -14.90 -11.81
C ARG A 156 6.16 -15.78 -10.64
N SER A 157 5.47 -15.70 -9.48
CA SER A 157 5.82 -16.51 -8.31
C SER A 157 5.74 -18.01 -8.59
N ARG A 158 4.82 -18.46 -9.46
CA ARG A 158 4.72 -19.88 -9.89
C ARG A 158 5.90 -20.35 -10.74
N GLN A 159 6.64 -19.43 -11.32
CA GLN A 159 7.79 -19.72 -12.20
C GLN A 159 9.11 -19.73 -11.44
N MET A 160 9.10 -19.38 -10.15
CA MET A 160 10.32 -19.31 -9.34
C MET A 160 10.84 -20.70 -9.01
N LEU A 161 12.15 -20.86 -9.13
CA LEU A 161 12.89 -22.07 -8.79
C LEU A 161 13.50 -21.96 -7.38
N PRO A 162 13.98 -23.06 -6.78
CA PRO A 162 14.72 -22.98 -5.52
C PRO A 162 15.94 -22.06 -5.64
N GLY A 163 15.99 -21.04 -4.79
CA GLY A 163 17.04 -20.00 -4.82
C GLY A 163 16.62 -18.70 -5.49
N ASP A 164 15.49 -18.69 -6.21
CA ASP A 164 14.89 -17.46 -6.71
C ASP A 164 14.18 -16.66 -5.59
N PRO A 165 13.89 -15.36 -5.82
CA PRO A 165 13.26 -14.53 -4.82
C PRO A 165 11.86 -15.00 -4.43
N VAL A 166 11.53 -14.92 -3.14
CA VAL A 166 10.16 -15.04 -2.66
C VAL A 166 9.42 -13.73 -2.98
N LEU A 167 8.36 -13.81 -3.77
CA LEU A 167 7.53 -12.67 -4.18
C LEU A 167 6.24 -12.65 -3.36
N CYS A 168 6.00 -11.58 -2.61
CA CYS A 168 4.78 -11.41 -1.82
C CYS A 168 4.12 -10.06 -2.12
N LEU A 169 2.86 -9.96 -1.75
CA LEU A 169 2.03 -8.78 -1.90
C LEU A 169 1.49 -8.32 -0.55
N THR A 170 1.31 -7.02 -0.38
CA THR A 170 0.54 -6.44 0.73
C THR A 170 -0.57 -5.56 0.17
N ARG A 171 -1.79 -5.72 0.68
CA ARG A 171 -2.96 -4.93 0.32
C ARG A 171 -3.58 -4.31 1.56
N TYR A 172 -3.89 -3.02 1.51
CA TYR A 172 -4.54 -2.30 2.59
C TYR A 172 -5.43 -1.19 2.05
N GLY A 173 -6.29 -0.70 2.94
CA GLY A 173 -7.24 0.37 2.64
C GLY A 173 -6.62 1.76 2.62
N ASN A 174 -7.44 2.75 2.95
CA ASN A 174 -6.98 4.13 2.98
C ASN A 174 -6.03 4.38 4.15
N VAL A 175 -4.81 4.79 3.84
CA VAL A 175 -3.87 5.28 4.86
C VAL A 175 -4.22 6.74 5.19
N MET A 176 -4.54 6.97 6.45
CA MET A 176 -4.95 8.29 6.96
C MET A 176 -3.84 9.33 6.80
N ALA A 177 -4.25 10.59 6.59
CA ALA A 177 -3.35 11.73 6.42
C ALA A 177 -2.31 11.60 5.29
N SER A 178 -2.48 10.64 4.37
CA SER A 178 -1.62 10.58 3.19
C SER A 178 -1.82 11.80 2.30
N ARG A 179 -0.76 12.21 1.58
CA ARG A 179 -0.80 13.39 0.71
C ARG A 179 -1.95 13.31 -0.31
N GLY A 180 -2.77 14.36 -0.35
CA GLY A 180 -3.94 14.47 -1.22
C GLY A 180 -5.15 13.63 -0.75
N SER A 181 -5.19 13.23 0.52
CA SER A 181 -6.33 12.53 1.12
C SER A 181 -7.31 13.49 1.81
N VAL A 182 -8.46 12.97 2.22
CA VAL A 182 -9.56 13.75 2.78
C VAL A 182 -9.24 14.44 4.11
N ILE A 183 -8.39 13.86 4.96
CA ILE A 183 -8.07 14.44 6.28
C ILE A 183 -7.30 15.77 6.14
N PRO A 184 -6.19 15.87 5.38
CA PRO A 184 -5.57 17.16 5.09
C PRO A 184 -6.53 18.17 4.47
N LEU A 185 -7.37 17.76 3.51
CA LEU A 185 -8.36 18.62 2.89
C LEU A 185 -9.33 19.22 3.93
N PHE A 186 -9.80 18.42 4.88
CA PHE A 186 -10.67 18.89 5.96
C PHE A 186 -9.96 19.90 6.87
N CYS A 187 -8.70 19.65 7.22
CA CYS A 187 -7.90 20.58 7.99
C CYS A 187 -7.72 21.91 7.25
N ASP A 188 -7.34 21.87 5.97
CA ASP A 188 -7.18 23.07 5.15
C ASP A 188 -8.48 23.86 5.04
N GLN A 189 -9.62 23.20 4.87
CA GLN A 189 -10.94 23.86 4.81
C GLN A 189 -11.30 24.55 6.13
N ILE A 190 -11.01 23.91 7.28
CA ILE A 190 -11.22 24.54 8.59
C ILE A 190 -10.32 25.76 8.75
N ASP A 191 -9.05 25.64 8.41
CA ASP A 191 -8.07 26.72 8.54
C ASP A 191 -8.43 27.92 7.62
N GLU A 192 -9.14 27.67 6.50
CA GLU A 192 -9.72 28.67 5.61
C GLU A 192 -11.10 29.19 6.04
N GLY A 193 -11.67 28.71 7.14
CA GLY A 193 -13.01 29.09 7.62
C GLY A 193 -14.16 28.60 6.73
N LYS A 194 -13.97 27.50 5.99
CA LYS A 194 -14.94 26.93 5.07
C LYS A 194 -15.58 25.67 5.66
N PRO A 195 -16.89 25.37 5.34
CA PRO A 195 -17.49 24.11 5.71
C PRO A 195 -16.79 22.94 5.03
N LEU A 196 -16.75 21.77 5.70
CA LEU A 196 -16.15 20.57 5.15
C LEU A 196 -16.97 20.02 3.98
N THR A 197 -16.34 19.80 2.85
CA THR A 197 -17.00 19.21 1.68
C THR A 197 -16.94 17.67 1.73
N ILE A 198 -18.09 17.02 1.81
CA ILE A 198 -18.24 15.56 1.82
C ILE A 198 -18.99 15.08 0.59
N THR A 199 -18.58 13.96 0.02
CA THR A 199 -19.20 13.41 -1.20
C THR A 199 -20.52 12.70 -0.89
N ASN A 200 -20.51 11.83 0.11
CA ASN A 200 -21.69 11.14 0.63
C ASN A 200 -21.45 10.83 2.12
N PRO A 201 -22.34 11.26 3.05
CA PRO A 201 -22.16 11.04 4.48
C PRO A 201 -22.04 9.54 4.87
N ASN A 202 -22.79 8.67 4.18
CA ASN A 202 -22.83 7.23 4.45
C ASN A 202 -21.71 6.43 3.77
N MET A 203 -20.89 7.08 2.94
CA MET A 203 -19.74 6.44 2.31
C MET A 203 -18.75 5.97 3.38
N THR A 204 -18.29 4.73 3.29
CA THR A 204 -17.33 4.20 4.26
C THR A 204 -15.95 4.02 3.68
N ARG A 205 -14.96 4.21 4.53
CA ARG A 205 -13.55 3.96 4.21
C ARG A 205 -12.89 3.21 5.35
N PHE A 206 -11.96 2.33 5.02
CA PHE A 206 -11.07 1.76 6.02
C PHE A 206 -10.18 2.86 6.61
N MET A 207 -9.92 2.78 7.91
CA MET A 207 -9.11 3.75 8.65
C MET A 207 -7.91 3.03 9.25
N MET A 208 -6.71 3.37 8.75
CA MET A 208 -5.48 2.81 9.27
C MET A 208 -4.36 3.83 9.24
N THR A 209 -3.41 3.68 10.15
CA THR A 209 -2.21 4.51 10.18
C THR A 209 -1.16 3.99 9.19
N LEU A 210 -0.20 4.84 8.86
CA LEU A 210 0.94 4.42 8.04
C LEU A 210 1.81 3.39 8.79
N SER A 211 1.89 3.50 10.12
CA SER A 211 2.58 2.52 10.96
C SER A 211 1.98 1.13 10.85
N ASP A 212 0.63 1.00 10.94
CA ASP A 212 -0.06 -0.29 10.80
C ASP A 212 0.25 -0.93 9.43
N ALA A 213 0.27 -0.10 8.37
CA ALA A 213 0.60 -0.57 7.03
C ALA A 213 2.05 -1.05 6.90
N VAL A 214 3.00 -0.39 7.58
CA VAL A 214 4.40 -0.83 7.62
C VAL A 214 4.55 -2.12 8.41
N ASP A 215 3.82 -2.29 9.52
CA ASP A 215 3.83 -3.53 10.29
C ASP A 215 3.41 -4.74 9.45
N LEU A 216 2.42 -4.57 8.55
CA LEU A 216 2.05 -5.61 7.58
C LEU A 216 3.20 -5.94 6.61
N VAL A 217 3.94 -4.93 6.14
CA VAL A 217 5.11 -5.13 5.27
C VAL A 217 6.21 -5.91 6.02
N LEU A 218 6.46 -5.57 7.28
CA LEU A 218 7.42 -6.30 8.13
C LEU A 218 7.00 -7.75 8.32
N TYR A 219 5.71 -7.98 8.57
CA TYR A 219 5.17 -9.32 8.69
C TYR A 219 5.38 -10.14 7.39
N ALA A 220 5.10 -9.52 6.23
CA ALA A 220 5.30 -10.16 4.93
C ALA A 220 6.78 -10.50 4.67
N PHE A 221 7.72 -9.63 5.08
CA PHE A 221 9.15 -9.96 4.99
C PHE A 221 9.53 -11.14 5.88
N ALA A 222 8.97 -11.23 7.10
CA ALA A 222 9.29 -12.30 8.05
C ALA A 222 8.68 -13.65 7.64
N HIS A 223 7.41 -13.66 7.25
CA HIS A 223 6.59 -14.87 7.19
C HIS A 223 6.03 -15.19 5.80
N GLY A 224 6.14 -14.26 4.82
CA GLY A 224 5.55 -14.46 3.50
C GLY A 224 6.18 -15.62 2.75
N GLU A 225 5.35 -16.44 2.14
CA GLU A 225 5.71 -17.51 1.22
C GLU A 225 5.43 -17.09 -0.23
N GLN A 226 5.82 -17.92 -1.16
CA GLN A 226 5.79 -17.62 -2.59
C GLN A 226 4.37 -17.30 -3.08
N GLY A 227 4.15 -16.07 -3.54
CA GLY A 227 2.88 -15.60 -4.09
C GLY A 227 1.83 -15.21 -3.05
N ASP A 228 2.15 -15.17 -1.76
CA ASP A 228 1.23 -14.73 -0.72
C ASP A 228 0.79 -13.29 -0.90
N LEU A 229 -0.50 -13.04 -0.67
CA LEU A 229 -1.06 -11.72 -0.52
C LEU A 229 -1.55 -11.53 0.93
N PHE A 230 -0.95 -10.59 1.64
CA PHE A 230 -1.38 -10.20 2.99
C PHE A 230 -2.31 -8.98 2.91
N VAL A 231 -3.44 -9.07 3.59
CA VAL A 231 -4.47 -8.02 3.61
C VAL A 231 -4.71 -7.56 5.02
N GLN A 232 -4.45 -6.27 5.29
CA GLN A 232 -4.66 -5.68 6.61
C GLN A 232 -6.13 -5.67 6.99
N LYS A 233 -6.47 -6.19 8.17
CA LYS A 233 -7.75 -5.92 8.81
C LYS A 233 -7.70 -4.54 9.44
N ALA A 234 -8.68 -3.71 9.12
CA ALA A 234 -8.75 -2.36 9.65
C ALA A 234 -10.19 -2.00 10.02
N PRO A 235 -10.40 -1.17 11.03
CA PRO A 235 -11.71 -0.60 11.27
C PRO A 235 -12.08 0.35 10.15
N ALA A 236 -13.35 0.70 10.05
CA ALA A 236 -13.85 1.66 9.08
C ALA A 236 -14.67 2.76 9.76
N ALA A 237 -14.77 3.91 9.09
CA ALA A 237 -15.68 4.97 9.50
C ALA A 237 -16.48 5.47 8.30
N THR A 238 -17.64 6.08 8.54
CA THR A 238 -18.31 6.89 7.54
C THR A 238 -17.56 8.19 7.34
N ILE A 239 -17.73 8.81 6.17
CA ILE A 239 -17.13 10.13 5.93
C ILE A 239 -17.74 11.18 6.87
N GLU A 240 -19.02 11.02 7.25
CA GLU A 240 -19.67 11.87 8.26
C GLU A 240 -19.00 11.75 9.64
N THR A 241 -18.78 10.51 10.12
CA THR A 241 -18.07 10.26 11.39
C THR A 241 -16.67 10.86 11.38
N LEU A 242 -15.95 10.72 10.28
CA LEU A 242 -14.62 11.31 10.11
C LEU A 242 -14.68 12.84 10.15
N ALA A 243 -15.61 13.46 9.42
CA ALA A 243 -15.78 14.92 9.39
C ALA A 243 -16.11 15.48 10.78
N GLN A 244 -17.05 14.84 11.49
CA GLN A 244 -17.42 15.20 12.85
C GLN A 244 -16.22 15.12 13.81
N ALA A 245 -15.45 14.04 13.76
CA ALA A 245 -14.28 13.86 14.60
C ALA A 245 -13.20 14.93 14.34
N VAL A 246 -12.98 15.33 13.08
CA VAL A 246 -12.03 16.39 12.72
C VAL A 246 -12.51 17.75 13.22
N LEU A 247 -13.81 18.08 13.04
CA LEU A 247 -14.40 19.34 13.55
C LEU A 247 -14.24 19.46 15.06
N GLU A 248 -14.55 18.40 15.81
CA GLU A 248 -14.43 18.40 17.27
C GLU A 248 -12.97 18.54 17.74
N LEU A 249 -12.02 17.84 17.12
CA LEU A 249 -10.60 17.96 17.45
C LEU A 249 -10.00 19.33 17.13
N LYS A 250 -10.51 19.99 16.11
CA LYS A 250 -10.10 21.35 15.71
C LYS A 250 -10.91 22.44 16.42
N HIS A 251 -11.84 22.08 17.34
CA HIS A 251 -12.74 23.01 18.05
C HIS A 251 -13.48 23.94 17.08
N SER A 252 -13.97 23.42 15.96
CA SER A 252 -14.61 24.18 14.89
C SER A 252 -16.12 23.94 14.86
N ASP A 253 -16.89 25.04 14.83
CA ASP A 253 -18.35 25.03 14.67
C ASP A 253 -18.79 25.03 13.20
N LEU A 254 -17.86 24.90 12.26
CA LEU A 254 -18.15 24.82 10.83
C LEU A 254 -18.93 23.52 10.54
N GLY A 255 -19.93 23.62 9.66
CA GLY A 255 -20.71 22.47 9.25
C GLY A 255 -20.08 21.68 8.10
N THR A 256 -20.85 20.73 7.58
CA THR A 256 -20.49 19.97 6.38
C THR A 256 -21.39 20.35 5.20
N THR A 257 -20.88 20.26 3.97
CA THR A 257 -21.62 20.46 2.72
C THR A 257 -21.50 19.19 1.86
N VAL A 258 -22.63 18.59 1.48
CA VAL A 258 -22.66 17.42 0.61
C VAL A 258 -22.52 17.87 -0.85
N ILE A 259 -21.46 17.40 -1.53
CA ILE A 259 -21.16 17.75 -2.93
C ILE A 259 -21.51 16.65 -3.93
N GLY A 260 -21.94 15.48 -3.47
CA GLY A 260 -22.25 14.31 -4.30
C GLY A 260 -21.05 13.42 -4.59
N THR A 261 -21.31 12.17 -4.99
CA THR A 261 -20.29 11.16 -5.30
C THR A 261 -19.57 11.50 -6.61
N ARG A 262 -18.24 11.40 -6.62
CA ARG A 262 -17.42 11.67 -7.80
C ARG A 262 -17.36 10.45 -8.72
N HIS A 263 -16.98 10.68 -9.99
CA HIS A 263 -16.74 9.59 -10.94
C HIS A 263 -15.64 8.65 -10.42
N GLY A 264 -15.88 7.34 -10.51
CA GLY A 264 -14.90 6.33 -10.09
C GLY A 264 -14.75 6.14 -8.56
N GLU A 265 -15.64 6.75 -7.75
CA GLU A 265 -15.70 6.52 -6.29
C GLU A 265 -16.71 5.41 -5.95
N LYS A 266 -16.30 4.49 -5.07
CA LYS A 266 -17.18 3.46 -4.50
C LYS A 266 -17.85 3.99 -3.22
N LEU A 267 -19.07 3.53 -2.93
CA LEU A 267 -19.73 3.80 -1.64
C LEU A 267 -19.02 3.11 -0.47
N PHE A 268 -18.38 1.98 -0.72
CA PHE A 268 -17.57 1.24 0.24
C PHE A 268 -16.38 0.59 -0.46
N GLU A 269 -15.34 0.32 0.28
CA GLU A 269 -14.14 -0.34 -0.25
C GLU A 269 -14.16 -1.84 0.09
N VAL A 270 -13.57 -2.63 -0.83
CA VAL A 270 -13.39 -4.07 -0.67
C VAL A 270 -11.91 -4.35 -0.51
N LEU A 271 -11.52 -5.07 0.54
CA LEU A 271 -10.14 -5.49 0.76
C LEU A 271 -9.89 -6.95 0.37
N VAL A 272 -10.88 -7.83 0.58
CA VAL A 272 -10.81 -9.23 0.16
C VAL A 272 -12.09 -9.55 -0.60
N THR A 273 -11.95 -10.05 -1.83
CA THR A 273 -13.09 -10.47 -2.66
C THR A 273 -13.70 -11.78 -2.12
N ALA A 274 -14.95 -12.09 -2.49
CA ALA A 274 -15.57 -13.34 -2.10
C ALA A 274 -14.77 -14.57 -2.56
N GLU A 275 -14.17 -14.50 -3.75
CA GLU A 275 -13.31 -15.57 -4.30
C GLU A 275 -12.01 -15.75 -3.49
N GLU A 276 -11.41 -14.64 -3.04
CA GLU A 276 -10.22 -14.68 -2.19
C GLU A 276 -10.56 -15.21 -0.80
N MET A 277 -11.72 -14.84 -0.22
CA MET A 277 -12.19 -15.32 1.08
C MET A 277 -12.34 -16.84 1.13
N MET A 278 -12.60 -17.52 0.02
CA MET A 278 -12.67 -18.99 -0.03
C MET A 278 -11.36 -19.70 0.38
N ARG A 279 -10.25 -19.03 0.22
CA ARG A 279 -8.91 -19.56 0.53
C ARG A 279 -8.13 -18.70 1.50
N ALA A 280 -8.73 -17.61 1.97
CA ALA A 280 -8.11 -16.72 2.93
C ALA A 280 -7.96 -17.43 4.28
N GLU A 281 -6.76 -17.36 4.83
CA GLU A 281 -6.46 -17.75 6.20
C GLU A 281 -6.70 -16.55 7.11
N ASP A 282 -7.57 -16.72 8.09
CA ASP A 282 -7.89 -15.69 9.08
C ASP A 282 -6.80 -15.65 10.15
N MET A 283 -5.99 -14.59 10.15
CA MET A 283 -4.88 -14.39 11.07
C MET A 283 -5.18 -13.21 12.02
N PRO A 284 -4.55 -13.14 13.20
CA PRO A 284 -4.70 -11.98 14.07
C PRO A 284 -4.23 -10.69 13.34
N GLY A 285 -5.17 -9.76 13.09
CA GLY A 285 -4.90 -8.46 12.49
C GLY A 285 -4.82 -8.41 10.95
N PHE A 286 -4.80 -9.54 10.24
CA PHE A 286 -4.78 -9.59 8.77
C PHE A 286 -5.33 -10.90 8.22
N PHE A 287 -5.57 -10.94 6.89
CA PHE A 287 -5.82 -12.17 6.15
C PHE A 287 -4.57 -12.52 5.34
N ARG A 288 -4.19 -13.79 5.33
CA ARG A 288 -3.25 -14.34 4.37
C ARG A 288 -4.04 -15.01 3.25
N ILE A 289 -3.77 -14.64 2.02
CA ILE A 289 -4.35 -15.24 0.82
C ILE A 289 -3.22 -15.96 0.09
N PRO A 290 -3.13 -17.30 0.20
CA PRO A 290 -2.10 -18.08 -0.47
C PRO A 290 -2.22 -17.95 -1.99
N ALA A 291 -1.10 -18.13 -2.69
CA ALA A 291 -1.09 -18.16 -4.15
C ALA A 291 -2.04 -19.24 -4.68
N ASP A 292 -2.69 -18.93 -5.78
CA ASP A 292 -3.43 -19.94 -6.53
C ASP A 292 -2.44 -20.77 -7.36
N ASN A 293 -2.09 -21.95 -6.87
CA ASN A 293 -1.11 -22.86 -7.48
C ASN A 293 -1.72 -23.81 -8.50
N ARG A 294 -2.95 -23.58 -8.95
CA ARG A 294 -3.54 -24.37 -10.03
C ARG A 294 -2.73 -24.16 -11.32
N ASP A 295 -2.44 -25.26 -12.01
CA ASP A 295 -1.79 -25.21 -13.31
C ASP A 295 -2.78 -24.99 -14.47
N LEU A 296 -2.28 -24.87 -15.70
CA LEU A 296 -3.11 -24.70 -16.90
C LEU A 296 -3.91 -25.94 -17.28
N ASN A 297 -3.77 -27.05 -16.58
CA ASN A 297 -4.53 -28.28 -16.83
C ASN A 297 -5.93 -28.17 -16.21
N TYR A 298 -6.78 -27.41 -16.86
CA TYR A 298 -8.05 -26.87 -16.41
C TYR A 298 -9.20 -27.88 -16.23
N ASP A 299 -8.99 -29.19 -16.35
CA ASP A 299 -10.08 -30.18 -16.27
C ASP A 299 -10.91 -30.05 -14.98
N ASN A 300 -10.28 -29.71 -13.87
CA ASN A 300 -10.97 -29.44 -12.60
C ASN A 300 -11.61 -28.03 -12.51
N TYR A 301 -11.18 -27.09 -13.34
CA TYR A 301 -11.68 -25.71 -13.27
C TYR A 301 -13.05 -25.56 -13.93
N PHE A 302 -13.31 -26.31 -15.00
CA PHE A 302 -14.58 -26.26 -15.75
C PHE A 302 -15.59 -27.30 -15.30
N SER A 303 -15.19 -28.35 -14.59
CA SER A 303 -16.05 -29.47 -14.26
C SER A 303 -16.67 -29.43 -12.87
N LYS A 304 -16.13 -28.63 -11.92
CA LYS A 304 -16.62 -28.56 -10.54
C LYS A 304 -16.63 -27.12 -10.04
N GLY A 305 -17.80 -26.45 -10.10
CA GLY A 305 -18.05 -25.21 -9.38
C GLY A 305 -18.11 -25.45 -7.86
N ASN A 306 -17.89 -24.40 -7.06
CA ASN A 306 -18.09 -24.46 -5.61
C ASN A 306 -19.50 -23.98 -5.28
N PRO A 307 -20.43 -24.85 -4.78
CA PRO A 307 -21.78 -24.47 -4.46
C PRO A 307 -21.90 -23.48 -3.28
N GLU A 308 -20.85 -23.35 -2.46
CA GLU A 308 -20.81 -22.42 -1.33
C GLU A 308 -20.40 -20.99 -1.74
N PHE A 309 -20.00 -20.77 -3.00
CA PHE A 309 -19.53 -19.46 -3.48
C PHE A 309 -20.54 -18.33 -3.20
N GLY A 310 -21.83 -18.58 -3.39
CA GLY A 310 -22.88 -17.58 -3.14
C GLY A 310 -23.14 -17.23 -1.67
N LYS A 311 -22.52 -17.93 -0.73
CA LYS A 311 -22.68 -17.74 0.73
C LYS A 311 -21.51 -17.04 1.37
N ILE A 312 -20.39 -16.88 0.65
CA ILE A 312 -19.15 -16.30 1.20
C ILE A 312 -19.20 -14.79 1.06
N GLU A 313 -19.14 -14.09 2.18
CA GLU A 313 -19.09 -12.64 2.21
C GLU A 313 -17.68 -12.13 1.96
N GLN A 314 -17.57 -11.11 1.11
CA GLN A 314 -16.36 -10.33 0.91
C GLN A 314 -16.02 -9.52 2.17
N TYR A 315 -14.74 -9.19 2.40
CA TYR A 315 -14.34 -8.29 3.48
C TYR A 315 -14.33 -6.84 3.00
N THR A 316 -15.16 -6.01 3.62
CA THR A 316 -15.44 -4.64 3.14
C THR A 316 -15.40 -3.63 4.29
N SER A 317 -15.31 -2.34 3.95
CA SER A 317 -15.47 -1.26 4.91
C SER A 317 -16.89 -1.14 5.48
N HIS A 318 -17.86 -1.92 4.98
CA HIS A 318 -19.24 -2.00 5.50
C HIS A 318 -19.39 -3.07 6.59
N ASN A 319 -18.67 -4.19 6.52
CA ASN A 319 -18.82 -5.31 7.45
C ASN A 319 -17.64 -5.53 8.41
N THR A 320 -16.75 -4.55 8.51
CA THR A 320 -15.72 -4.48 9.56
C THR A 320 -16.21 -3.66 10.76
N HIS A 321 -15.43 -3.65 11.86
CA HIS A 321 -15.71 -2.77 12.99
C HIS A 321 -15.85 -1.30 12.56
N ARG A 322 -16.99 -0.68 12.93
CA ARG A 322 -17.29 0.73 12.61
C ARG A 322 -16.90 1.60 13.79
N LEU A 323 -15.99 2.53 13.54
CA LEU A 323 -15.59 3.53 14.53
C LEU A 323 -16.73 4.53 14.75
N ASN A 324 -17.03 4.84 16.00
CA ASN A 324 -17.80 6.00 16.39
C ASN A 324 -16.91 7.26 16.42
N VAL A 325 -17.48 8.42 16.72
CA VAL A 325 -16.75 9.70 16.71
C VAL A 325 -15.60 9.71 17.72
N GLU A 326 -15.80 9.17 18.94
CA GLU A 326 -14.76 9.13 19.96
C GLU A 326 -13.60 8.20 19.58
N GLU A 327 -13.89 7.01 19.07
CA GLU A 327 -12.88 6.08 18.56
C GLU A 327 -12.11 6.69 17.38
N MET A 328 -12.82 7.42 16.49
CA MET A 328 -12.20 8.13 15.37
C MET A 328 -11.27 9.25 15.86
N LYS A 329 -11.65 10.03 16.86
CA LYS A 329 -10.79 11.04 17.48
C LYS A 329 -9.52 10.42 18.07
N GLN A 330 -9.66 9.31 18.81
CA GLN A 330 -8.50 8.61 19.38
C GLN A 330 -7.52 8.10 18.28
N LEU A 331 -8.05 7.69 17.15
CA LEU A 331 -7.21 7.28 16.02
C LEU A 331 -6.54 8.47 15.33
N LEU A 332 -7.26 9.60 15.14
CA LEU A 332 -6.72 10.82 14.56
C LEU A 332 -5.61 11.45 15.42
N LEU A 333 -5.72 11.39 16.76
CA LEU A 333 -4.70 11.89 17.68
C LEU A 333 -3.34 11.19 17.54
N LYS A 334 -3.29 9.99 16.94
CA LYS A 334 -2.01 9.33 16.62
C LYS A 334 -1.29 9.99 15.44
N LEU A 335 -1.97 10.78 14.63
CA LEU A 335 -1.40 11.42 13.44
C LEU A 335 -0.66 12.71 13.79
N LYS A 336 0.43 12.98 13.08
CA LYS A 336 1.22 14.23 13.24
C LYS A 336 0.37 15.50 13.08
N LEU A 337 -0.66 15.49 12.24
CA LEU A 337 -1.59 16.61 12.03
C LEU A 337 -2.37 17.01 13.30
N PHE A 338 -2.49 16.12 14.26
CA PHE A 338 -3.20 16.32 15.53
C PHE A 338 -2.28 16.17 16.75
N GLY A 339 -0.95 16.28 16.55
CA GLY A 339 0.03 16.21 17.64
C GLY A 339 0.58 14.81 17.94
N GLY A 340 0.22 13.80 17.14
CA GLY A 340 0.76 12.45 17.24
C GLY A 340 2.17 12.30 16.66
N THR A 341 2.76 11.14 16.86
CA THR A 341 4.11 10.78 16.38
C THR A 341 4.10 9.92 15.11
N CYS A 342 2.93 9.48 14.65
CA CYS A 342 2.76 8.62 13.47
C CYS A 342 2.73 9.38 12.16
#